data_9f75c5d646ac54ea8712c2d61f360ff2
#
_entry.id   9f75c5d646ac54ea8712c2d61f360ff2
#
_cell.length_a   1.000
_cell.length_b   1.000
_cell.length_c   1.000
_cell.angle_alpha   90.00
_cell.angle_beta   90.00
_cell.angle_gamma   90.00
#
_symmetry.space_group_name_H-M   'P 1'
#
loop_
_entity.id
_entity.type
_entity.pdbx_description
1 polymer ?
#
loop_
_entity_poly.entity_id
_entity_poly.type
_entity_poly.pdbx_seq_one_letter_code
_entity_poly.pdbx_strand_id
1 'polypeptide(L)'
;LLIFADEIYDRLVMDGKQHISLASLTEDVPVITLNGLSKSHCLCGYRCGWMVISGPRELTEDYRQGIIQLTSLRLCANTLAQIVIPAALDDMDTPASMVRPGGRIYEQREATVRELEKIDGLSFVKNDAAFYVFPKLDVKKFNITNDKQFAHDLLDATNILLVPGSGFDWKDPDHFRIVMLPQADILSDAIRRMGTFLDGYKQK
;
A
#
# COMPACT_ATOMS: atom_id res chain seq x y z
N LEU A 1 -9.84 16.69 17.72
CA LEU A 1 -9.27 15.92 16.59
C LEU A 1 -9.54 14.44 16.84
N LEU A 2 -9.91 13.71 15.79
CA LEU A 2 -10.03 12.25 15.77
C LEU A 2 -9.09 11.73 14.69
N ILE A 3 -8.22 10.77 15.01
CA ILE A 3 -7.25 10.19 14.08
C ILE A 3 -7.76 8.81 13.64
N PHE A 4 -7.79 8.57 12.34
CA PHE A 4 -7.94 7.24 11.74
C PHE A 4 -6.56 6.77 11.26
N ALA A 5 -6.07 5.67 11.82
CA ALA A 5 -4.79 5.07 11.49
C ALA A 5 -5.02 3.74 10.77
N ASP A 6 -4.84 3.70 9.45
CA ASP A 6 -4.84 2.45 8.69
C ASP A 6 -3.45 1.83 8.76
N GLU A 7 -3.28 0.85 9.64
CA GLU A 7 -2.02 0.17 9.93
C GLU A 7 -1.95 -1.23 9.28
N ILE A 8 -2.65 -1.44 8.17
CA ILE A 8 -2.75 -2.75 7.49
C ILE A 8 -1.39 -3.30 7.03
N TYR A 9 -0.35 -2.47 6.95
CA TYR A 9 1.02 -2.84 6.54
C TYR A 9 2.02 -2.91 7.70
N ASP A 10 1.58 -2.85 8.95
CA ASP A 10 2.40 -2.82 10.17
C ASP A 10 3.49 -3.91 10.24
N ARG A 11 3.20 -5.11 9.71
CA ARG A 11 4.11 -6.27 9.69
C ARG A 11 4.90 -6.41 8.39
N LEU A 12 4.67 -5.58 7.41
CA LEU A 12 5.37 -5.62 6.12
C LEU A 12 6.41 -4.50 6.03
N VAL A 13 7.33 -4.48 6.99
CA VAL A 13 8.40 -3.49 7.12
C VAL A 13 9.75 -4.14 6.83
N MET A 14 10.59 -3.47 6.08
CA MET A 14 11.86 -3.98 5.54
C MET A 14 13.07 -3.23 6.11
N ASP A 15 14.26 -3.73 5.80
CA ASP A 15 15.55 -3.08 6.08
C ASP A 15 15.79 -2.80 7.58
N GLY A 16 15.27 -3.67 8.46
CA GLY A 16 15.45 -3.55 9.91
C GLY A 16 14.68 -2.41 10.55
N LYS A 17 13.81 -1.73 9.80
CA LYS A 17 12.94 -0.71 10.35
C LYS A 17 11.77 -1.33 11.12
N GLN A 18 11.11 -0.53 11.93
CA GLN A 18 10.00 -0.95 12.77
C GLN A 18 8.79 -0.04 12.55
N HIS A 19 7.62 -0.64 12.57
CA HIS A 19 6.37 0.11 12.62
C HIS A 19 6.17 0.70 14.02
N ILE A 20 5.70 1.93 14.07
CA ILE A 20 5.28 2.61 15.31
C ILE A 20 3.80 2.96 15.13
N SER A 21 2.94 2.34 15.92
CA SER A 21 1.51 2.63 15.88
C SER A 21 1.25 4.08 16.28
N LEU A 22 0.40 4.79 15.54
CA LEU A 22 0.00 6.16 15.87
C LEU A 22 -0.66 6.24 17.25
N ALA A 23 -1.37 5.20 17.67
CA ALA A 23 -1.98 5.14 19.00
C ALA A 23 -0.97 5.14 20.15
N SER A 24 0.30 4.75 19.89
CA SER A 24 1.36 4.79 20.90
C SER A 24 2.03 6.16 21.06
N LEU A 25 1.72 7.10 20.18
CA LEU A 25 2.36 8.43 20.16
C LEU A 25 1.54 9.50 20.89
N THR A 26 0.33 9.19 21.33
CA THR A 26 -0.56 10.12 22.03
C THR A 26 -1.47 9.39 23.01
N GLU A 27 -1.71 10.01 24.16
CA GLU A 27 -2.65 9.52 25.18
C GLU A 27 -3.91 10.39 25.26
N ASP A 28 -3.84 11.62 24.76
CA ASP A 28 -4.85 12.67 24.91
C ASP A 28 -5.70 12.91 23.63
N VAL A 29 -5.35 12.24 22.54
CA VAL A 29 -6.10 12.30 21.27
C VAL A 29 -6.75 10.95 20.97
N PRO A 30 -8.07 10.90 20.65
CA PRO A 30 -8.69 9.68 20.14
C PRO A 30 -8.06 9.17 18.87
N VAL A 31 -7.67 7.89 18.87
CA VAL A 31 -7.13 7.20 17.68
C VAL A 31 -7.97 5.95 17.42
N ILE A 32 -8.39 5.79 16.17
CA ILE A 32 -9.04 4.58 15.67
C ILE A 32 -8.04 3.88 14.76
N THR A 33 -7.43 2.82 15.29
CA THR A 33 -6.49 1.98 14.54
C THR A 33 -7.26 0.90 13.81
N LEU A 34 -7.05 0.82 12.50
CA LEU A 34 -7.61 -0.20 11.61
C LEU A 34 -6.51 -1.16 11.18
N ASN A 35 -6.79 -2.46 11.26
CA ASN A 35 -5.84 -3.49 10.85
C ASN A 35 -6.57 -4.77 10.39
N GLY A 36 -5.85 -5.75 9.88
CA GLY A 36 -6.41 -7.00 9.39
C GLY A 36 -5.37 -7.94 8.80
N LEU A 37 -5.81 -9.13 8.38
CA LEU A 37 -4.94 -10.18 7.85
C LEU A 37 -4.70 -10.08 6.34
N SER A 38 -5.37 -9.15 5.66
CA SER A 38 -5.39 -9.07 4.19
C SER A 38 -3.99 -8.94 3.57
N LYS A 39 -3.08 -8.23 4.24
CA LYS A 39 -1.75 -7.92 3.70
C LYS A 39 -0.65 -8.72 4.38
N SER A 40 -0.60 -8.69 5.71
CA SER A 40 0.43 -9.36 6.50
C SER A 40 0.47 -10.88 6.28
N HIS A 41 -0.68 -11.52 6.09
CA HIS A 41 -0.81 -12.97 5.92
C HIS A 41 -1.39 -13.38 4.55
N CYS A 42 -1.52 -12.45 3.61
CA CYS A 42 -2.12 -12.68 2.29
C CYS A 42 -3.56 -13.26 2.34
N LEU A 43 -4.30 -12.99 3.42
CA LEU A 43 -5.65 -13.50 3.66
C LEU A 43 -6.75 -12.51 3.24
N CYS A 44 -6.54 -11.78 2.16
CA CYS A 44 -7.51 -10.78 1.70
C CYS A 44 -8.89 -11.38 1.32
N GLY A 45 -8.93 -12.65 0.94
CA GLY A 45 -10.16 -13.39 0.63
C GLY A 45 -11.01 -13.72 1.86
N TYR A 46 -10.46 -13.73 3.05
CA TYR A 46 -11.21 -13.97 4.30
C TYR A 46 -12.10 -12.79 4.69
N ARG A 47 -11.86 -11.59 4.15
CA ARG A 47 -12.63 -10.38 4.43
C ARG A 47 -12.75 -10.09 5.93
N CYS A 48 -11.63 -10.16 6.65
CA CYS A 48 -11.57 -9.99 8.09
C CYS A 48 -10.57 -8.92 8.48
N GLY A 49 -10.98 -8.04 9.37
CA GLY A 49 -10.18 -6.99 9.98
C GLY A 49 -10.77 -6.61 11.33
N TRP A 50 -10.06 -5.77 12.04
CA TRP A 50 -10.45 -5.25 13.34
C TRP A 50 -10.13 -3.78 13.47
N MET A 51 -10.75 -3.16 14.48
CA MET A 51 -10.46 -1.80 14.85
C MET A 51 -10.20 -1.74 16.36
N VAL A 52 -9.28 -0.88 16.76
CA VAL A 52 -8.99 -0.56 18.16
C VAL A 52 -9.24 0.92 18.37
N ILE A 53 -9.98 1.27 19.40
CA ILE A 53 -10.25 2.66 19.79
C ILE A 53 -9.46 2.96 21.05
N SER A 54 -8.52 3.89 20.96
CA SER A 54 -7.66 4.35 22.04
C SER A 54 -7.82 5.85 22.31
N GLY A 55 -7.20 6.34 23.39
CA GLY A 55 -7.33 7.72 23.87
C GLY A 55 -8.35 7.86 25.01
N PRO A 56 -8.59 9.10 25.51
CA PRO A 56 -9.44 9.36 26.65
C PRO A 56 -10.86 8.83 26.46
N ARG A 57 -11.37 8.14 27.46
CA ARG A 57 -12.68 7.49 27.38
C ARG A 57 -13.80 8.50 27.21
N GLU A 58 -13.71 9.62 27.90
CA GLU A 58 -14.66 10.73 27.84
C GLU A 58 -14.80 11.34 26.43
N LEU A 59 -13.74 11.23 25.57
CA LEU A 59 -13.77 11.69 24.18
C LEU A 59 -14.19 10.60 23.20
N THR A 60 -14.19 9.34 23.62
CA THR A 60 -14.42 8.20 22.72
C THR A 60 -15.72 7.45 23.00
N GLU A 61 -16.37 7.68 24.16
CA GLU A 61 -17.50 6.86 24.59
C GLU A 61 -18.70 6.95 23.64
N ASP A 62 -19.11 8.14 23.24
CA ASP A 62 -20.24 8.32 22.32
C ASP A 62 -19.95 7.68 20.95
N TYR A 63 -18.71 7.80 20.48
CA TYR A 63 -18.27 7.16 19.26
C TYR A 63 -18.32 5.63 19.36
N ARG A 64 -17.87 5.07 20.49
CA ARG A 64 -17.95 3.63 20.78
C ARG A 64 -19.40 3.14 20.76
N GLN A 65 -20.30 3.88 21.41
CA GLN A 65 -21.72 3.53 21.44
C GLN A 65 -22.34 3.58 20.06
N GLY A 66 -22.00 4.58 19.25
CA GLY A 66 -22.42 4.67 17.85
C GLY A 66 -21.97 3.46 17.02
N ILE A 67 -20.71 3.04 17.17
CA ILE A 67 -20.19 1.84 16.51
C ILE A 67 -20.94 0.58 16.95
N ILE A 68 -21.20 0.40 18.27
CA ILE A 68 -21.95 -0.73 18.79
C ILE A 68 -23.34 -0.79 18.18
N GLN A 69 -24.02 0.35 18.07
CA GLN A 69 -25.34 0.41 17.44
C GLN A 69 -25.27 0.03 15.95
N LEU A 70 -24.26 0.51 15.19
CA LEU A 70 -24.06 0.14 13.80
C LEU A 70 -23.76 -1.35 13.63
N THR A 71 -22.94 -1.93 14.50
CA THR A 71 -22.66 -3.37 14.47
C THR A 71 -23.90 -4.19 14.78
N SER A 72 -24.79 -3.70 15.65
CA SER A 72 -26.07 -4.34 15.93
C SER A 72 -27.02 -4.38 14.73
N LEU A 73 -26.94 -3.40 13.82
CA LEU A 73 -27.65 -3.42 12.53
C LEU A 73 -27.09 -4.47 11.57
N ARG A 74 -25.78 -4.69 11.62
CA ARG A 74 -25.10 -5.70 10.78
C ARG A 74 -25.35 -7.11 11.28
N LEU A 75 -25.55 -7.33 12.57
CA LEU A 75 -25.73 -8.60 13.28
C LEU A 75 -24.49 -9.51 13.19
N CYS A 76 -24.58 -10.60 12.43
CA CYS A 76 -23.54 -11.63 12.38
C CYS A 76 -22.40 -11.24 11.44
N ALA A 77 -21.19 -11.13 11.97
CA ALA A 77 -19.98 -11.03 11.16
C ALA A 77 -19.54 -12.41 10.64
N ASN A 78 -18.54 -12.42 9.74
CA ASN A 78 -17.97 -13.66 9.19
C ASN A 78 -17.22 -14.44 10.29
N THR A 79 -17.89 -15.35 10.97
CA THR A 79 -17.35 -16.10 12.11
C THR A 79 -16.16 -16.97 11.73
N LEU A 80 -16.19 -17.66 10.58
CA LEU A 80 -15.09 -18.53 10.16
C LEU A 80 -13.79 -17.75 9.95
N ALA A 81 -13.88 -16.54 9.39
CA ALA A 81 -12.72 -15.68 9.23
C ALA A 81 -12.18 -15.19 10.59
N GLN A 82 -13.05 -14.92 11.55
CA GLN A 82 -12.62 -14.46 12.88
C GLN A 82 -11.88 -15.56 13.67
N ILE A 83 -12.22 -16.84 13.49
CA ILE A 83 -11.55 -17.97 14.15
C ILE A 83 -10.06 -18.04 13.77
N VAL A 84 -9.69 -17.58 12.59
CA VAL A 84 -8.30 -17.60 12.10
C VAL A 84 -7.45 -16.48 12.74
N ILE A 85 -8.07 -15.40 13.24
CA ILE A 85 -7.33 -14.22 13.73
C ILE A 85 -6.31 -14.57 14.82
N PRO A 86 -6.64 -15.28 15.90
CA PRO A 86 -5.67 -15.60 16.96
C PRO A 86 -4.45 -16.33 16.42
N ALA A 87 -4.66 -17.40 15.64
CA ALA A 87 -3.57 -18.18 15.05
C ALA A 87 -2.68 -17.34 14.12
N ALA A 88 -3.28 -16.45 13.32
CA ALA A 88 -2.52 -15.57 12.45
C ALA A 88 -1.78 -14.46 13.22
N LEU A 89 -2.33 -13.98 14.34
CA LEU A 89 -1.64 -12.99 15.19
C LEU A 89 -0.43 -13.60 15.90
N ASP A 90 -0.49 -14.88 16.27
CA ASP A 90 0.61 -15.62 16.89
C ASP A 90 1.69 -16.00 15.86
N ASP A 91 1.34 -16.09 14.57
CA ASP A 91 2.28 -16.34 13.47
C ASP A 91 3.03 -15.07 13.08
N MET A 92 4.19 -14.88 13.67
CA MET A 92 5.11 -13.79 13.31
C MET A 92 6.04 -14.17 12.15
N ASP A 93 6.20 -15.44 11.85
CA ASP A 93 7.18 -15.94 10.86
C ASP A 93 6.70 -15.73 9.42
N THR A 94 5.42 -15.92 9.15
CA THR A 94 4.86 -15.72 7.80
C THR A 94 5.10 -14.31 7.28
N PRO A 95 4.66 -13.21 7.92
CA PRO A 95 4.95 -11.86 7.43
C PRO A 95 6.45 -11.55 7.41
N ALA A 96 7.21 -11.95 8.44
CA ALA A 96 8.64 -11.71 8.49
C ALA A 96 9.40 -12.40 7.34
N SER A 97 8.98 -13.61 6.97
CA SER A 97 9.60 -14.37 5.87
C SER A 97 9.48 -13.68 4.51
N MET A 98 8.41 -12.90 4.31
CA MET A 98 8.15 -12.21 3.05
C MET A 98 9.00 -10.95 2.88
N VAL A 99 9.37 -10.28 3.97
CA VAL A 99 10.01 -8.95 3.96
C VAL A 99 11.51 -8.96 4.29
N ARG A 100 12.06 -10.11 4.69
CA ARG A 100 13.52 -10.27 4.87
C ARG A 100 14.23 -10.50 3.53
N PRO A 101 15.56 -10.26 3.44
CA PRO A 101 16.35 -10.64 2.27
C PRO A 101 16.11 -12.10 1.85
N GLY A 102 15.86 -12.34 0.56
CA GLY A 102 15.42 -13.63 0.01
C GLY A 102 13.90 -13.87 0.12
N GLY A 103 13.17 -13.04 0.83
CA GLY A 103 11.70 -13.09 0.91
C GLY A 103 11.03 -12.49 -0.33
N ARG A 104 9.84 -12.98 -0.64
CA ARG A 104 9.14 -12.63 -1.88
C ARG A 104 8.97 -11.13 -2.06
N ILE A 105 8.43 -10.40 -1.07
CA ILE A 105 8.16 -8.95 -1.17
C ILE A 105 9.47 -8.17 -1.24
N TYR A 106 10.48 -8.61 -0.47
CA TYR A 106 11.81 -8.01 -0.51
C TYR A 106 12.42 -8.09 -1.92
N GLU A 107 12.47 -9.28 -2.52
CA GLU A 107 13.04 -9.49 -3.84
C GLU A 107 12.27 -8.74 -4.95
N GLN A 108 10.95 -8.68 -4.85
CA GLN A 108 10.11 -7.91 -5.76
C GLN A 108 10.41 -6.41 -5.68
N ARG A 109 10.63 -5.86 -4.46
CA ARG A 109 11.04 -4.48 -4.27
C ARG A 109 12.41 -4.22 -4.87
N GLU A 110 13.41 -5.03 -4.56
CA GLU A 110 14.78 -4.85 -5.07
C GLU A 110 14.83 -4.92 -6.60
N ALA A 111 14.07 -5.83 -7.20
CA ALA A 111 13.95 -5.91 -8.65
C ALA A 111 13.31 -4.65 -9.24
N THR A 112 12.24 -4.15 -8.62
CA THR A 112 11.55 -2.93 -9.04
C THR A 112 12.46 -1.70 -8.95
N VAL A 113 13.10 -1.49 -7.80
CA VAL A 113 14.02 -0.37 -7.57
C VAL A 113 15.15 -0.38 -8.59
N ARG A 114 15.83 -1.51 -8.74
CA ARG A 114 16.95 -1.68 -9.68
C ARG A 114 16.59 -1.34 -11.13
N GLU A 115 15.39 -1.68 -11.58
CA GLU A 115 14.98 -1.38 -12.96
C GLU A 115 14.47 0.06 -13.10
N LEU A 116 13.79 0.62 -12.09
CA LEU A 116 13.34 2.02 -12.12
C LEU A 116 14.51 3.02 -12.12
N GLU A 117 15.61 2.72 -11.40
CA GLU A 117 16.81 3.56 -11.34
C GLU A 117 17.47 3.76 -12.70
N LYS A 118 17.20 2.87 -13.67
CA LYS A 118 17.76 2.94 -15.02
C LYS A 118 16.96 3.85 -15.97
N ILE A 119 15.77 4.27 -15.57
CA ILE A 119 14.87 5.04 -16.43
C ILE A 119 15.11 6.54 -16.22
N ASP A 120 15.73 7.19 -17.20
CA ASP A 120 15.95 8.62 -17.18
C ASP A 120 14.61 9.40 -17.27
N GLY A 121 14.43 10.35 -16.39
CA GLY A 121 13.19 11.14 -16.25
C GLY A 121 12.18 10.54 -15.27
N LEU A 122 12.55 9.47 -14.52
CA LEU A 122 11.83 9.02 -13.34
C LEU A 122 12.63 9.32 -12.07
N SER A 123 11.91 9.64 -11.01
CA SER A 123 12.45 9.71 -9.66
C SER A 123 11.46 9.06 -8.70
N PHE A 124 11.95 8.50 -7.60
CA PHE A 124 11.11 7.86 -6.60
C PHE A 124 11.83 7.76 -5.26
N VAL A 125 11.05 7.54 -4.21
CA VAL A 125 11.57 7.17 -2.90
C VAL A 125 11.45 5.66 -2.74
N LYS A 126 12.55 4.98 -2.43
CA LYS A 126 12.52 3.55 -2.10
C LYS A 126 11.66 3.37 -0.84
N ASN A 127 10.67 2.49 -0.93
CA ASN A 127 9.78 2.23 0.19
C ASN A 127 10.42 1.33 1.25
N ASP A 128 10.20 1.67 2.51
CA ASP A 128 10.65 0.89 3.67
C ASP A 128 9.62 -0.15 4.12
N ALA A 129 8.39 -0.08 3.59
CA ALA A 129 7.29 -0.95 3.97
C ALA A 129 6.31 -1.15 2.81
N ALA A 130 5.36 -2.08 3.00
CA ALA A 130 4.34 -2.43 2.02
C ALA A 130 4.94 -2.97 0.69
N PHE A 131 4.17 -2.93 -0.39
CA PHE A 131 4.58 -3.41 -1.71
C PHE A 131 4.15 -2.44 -2.82
N TYR A 132 4.33 -1.15 -2.55
CA TYR A 132 4.05 -0.07 -3.50
C TYR A 132 5.26 0.83 -3.65
N VAL A 133 5.43 1.34 -4.86
CA VAL A 133 6.30 2.47 -5.15
C VAL A 133 5.49 3.52 -5.91
N PHE A 134 5.80 4.80 -5.67
CA PHE A 134 5.07 5.94 -6.23
C PHE A 134 6.03 6.85 -7.00
N PRO A 135 6.42 6.46 -8.23
CA PRO A 135 7.37 7.21 -9.03
C PRO A 135 6.78 8.53 -9.54
N LYS A 136 7.69 9.49 -9.71
CA LYS A 136 7.45 10.79 -10.30
C LYS A 136 8.04 10.85 -11.71
N LEU A 137 7.24 11.33 -12.66
CA LEU A 137 7.64 11.62 -14.03
C LEU A 137 8.22 13.03 -14.15
N ASP A 138 9.25 13.20 -14.94
CA ASP A 138 9.65 14.54 -15.40
C ASP A 138 8.63 15.06 -16.42
N VAL A 139 7.73 15.89 -15.92
CA VAL A 139 6.62 16.44 -16.72
C VAL A 139 7.09 17.24 -17.95
N LYS A 140 8.26 17.90 -17.86
CA LYS A 140 8.82 18.65 -18.98
C LYS A 140 9.42 17.72 -20.03
N LYS A 141 10.17 16.72 -19.56
CA LYS A 141 10.79 15.73 -20.44
C LYS A 141 9.73 14.98 -21.25
N PHE A 142 8.65 14.54 -20.62
CA PHE A 142 7.62 13.72 -21.26
C PHE A 142 6.38 14.50 -21.73
N ASN A 143 6.37 15.83 -21.56
CA ASN A 143 5.23 16.72 -21.85
C ASN A 143 3.93 16.28 -21.16
N ILE A 144 4.02 15.85 -19.88
CA ILE A 144 2.86 15.32 -19.15
C ILE A 144 1.93 16.47 -18.74
N THR A 145 0.68 16.38 -19.15
CA THR A 145 -0.39 17.30 -18.77
C THR A 145 -1.57 16.58 -18.11
N ASN A 146 -1.64 15.24 -18.30
CA ASN A 146 -2.73 14.40 -17.79
C ASN A 146 -2.19 12.99 -17.46
N ASP A 147 -2.17 12.65 -16.20
CA ASP A 147 -1.66 11.36 -15.72
C ASP A 147 -2.53 10.16 -16.13
N LYS A 148 -3.85 10.36 -16.28
CA LYS A 148 -4.76 9.32 -16.78
C LYS A 148 -4.48 9.00 -18.25
N GLN A 149 -4.24 10.04 -19.06
CA GLN A 149 -3.86 9.83 -20.46
C GLN A 149 -2.51 9.12 -20.56
N PHE A 150 -1.53 9.48 -19.74
CA PHE A 150 -0.28 8.75 -19.65
C PHE A 150 -0.49 7.26 -19.33
N ALA A 151 -1.35 6.94 -18.35
CA ALA A 151 -1.67 5.57 -17.99
C ALA A 151 -2.32 4.79 -19.13
N HIS A 152 -3.21 5.43 -19.91
CA HIS A 152 -3.81 4.85 -21.10
C HIS A 152 -2.79 4.61 -22.21
N ASP A 153 -1.97 5.61 -22.53
CA ASP A 153 -0.95 5.50 -23.58
C ASP A 153 0.05 4.38 -23.26
N LEU A 154 0.45 4.25 -22.00
CA LEU A 154 1.32 3.16 -21.54
C LEU A 154 0.62 1.80 -21.67
N LEU A 155 -0.62 1.69 -21.26
CA LEU A 155 -1.40 0.45 -21.36
C LEU A 155 -1.54 0.00 -22.80
N ASP A 156 -1.91 0.89 -23.69
CA ASP A 156 -2.10 0.59 -25.13
C ASP A 156 -0.79 0.16 -25.79
N ALA A 157 0.33 0.80 -25.44
CA ALA A 157 1.63 0.50 -26.04
C ALA A 157 2.30 -0.76 -25.46
N THR A 158 2.04 -1.08 -24.17
CA THR A 158 2.87 -2.05 -23.46
C THR A 158 2.06 -3.15 -22.74
N ASN A 159 0.74 -3.07 -22.68
CA ASN A 159 -0.12 -3.90 -21.85
C ASN A 159 0.25 -3.84 -20.34
N ILE A 160 0.79 -2.72 -19.87
CA ILE A 160 1.09 -2.48 -18.46
C ILE A 160 0.03 -1.56 -17.88
N LEU A 161 -0.72 -2.09 -16.90
CA LEU A 161 -1.70 -1.31 -16.14
C LEU A 161 -1.06 -0.77 -14.87
N LEU A 162 -1.15 0.53 -14.68
CA LEU A 162 -0.75 1.22 -13.45
C LEU A 162 -1.88 2.15 -12.97
N VAL A 163 -1.74 2.67 -11.75
CA VAL A 163 -2.72 3.60 -11.20
C VAL A 163 -2.14 5.01 -11.26
N PRO A 164 -2.79 5.96 -11.98
CA PRO A 164 -2.36 7.36 -12.02
C PRO A 164 -2.45 8.02 -10.65
N GLY A 165 -1.60 9.03 -10.40
CA GLY A 165 -1.54 9.75 -9.12
C GLY A 165 -2.85 10.41 -8.73
N SER A 166 -3.60 10.92 -9.71
CA SER A 166 -4.93 11.50 -9.50
C SER A 166 -5.95 10.51 -8.91
N GLY A 167 -5.71 9.20 -9.03
CA GLY A 167 -6.49 8.17 -8.34
C GLY A 167 -6.30 8.15 -6.81
N PHE A 168 -5.34 8.91 -6.29
CA PHE A 168 -5.04 9.11 -4.87
C PHE A 168 -5.16 10.58 -4.44
N ASP A 169 -5.93 11.37 -5.16
CA ASP A 169 -6.05 12.82 -4.94
C ASP A 169 -4.72 13.59 -5.06
N TRP A 170 -3.73 13.02 -5.75
CA TRP A 170 -2.51 13.73 -6.06
C TRP A 170 -2.79 14.84 -7.07
N LYS A 171 -2.36 16.07 -6.75
CA LYS A 171 -2.77 17.28 -7.50
C LYS A 171 -2.07 17.44 -8.86
N ASP A 172 -0.79 17.05 -8.91
CA ASP A 172 0.01 17.23 -10.11
C ASP A 172 -0.05 15.97 -10.98
N PRO A 173 -0.05 16.07 -12.31
CA PRO A 173 -0.16 14.90 -13.20
C PRO A 173 1.16 14.15 -13.37
N ASP A 174 2.00 14.14 -12.34
CA ASP A 174 3.39 13.72 -12.42
C ASP A 174 3.70 12.41 -11.67
N HIS A 175 2.72 11.79 -11.02
CA HIS A 175 2.94 10.54 -10.27
C HIS A 175 2.06 9.40 -10.76
N PHE A 176 2.54 8.18 -10.51
CA PHE A 176 1.77 6.95 -10.67
C PHE A 176 2.20 5.90 -9.66
N ARG A 177 1.35 4.91 -9.39
CA ARG A 177 1.65 3.82 -8.47
C ARG A 177 1.95 2.53 -9.20
N ILE A 178 3.05 1.88 -8.82
CA ILE A 178 3.35 0.50 -9.18
C ILE A 178 3.06 -0.39 -7.98
N VAL A 179 2.39 -1.53 -8.23
CA VAL A 179 2.15 -2.59 -7.24
C VAL A 179 3.18 -3.69 -7.45
N MET A 180 4.04 -3.94 -6.49
CA MET A 180 5.15 -4.89 -6.58
C MET A 180 4.73 -6.31 -6.17
N LEU A 181 3.63 -6.84 -6.71
CA LEU A 181 3.12 -8.18 -6.42
C LEU A 181 3.44 -9.27 -7.46
N PRO A 182 3.61 -8.97 -8.76
CA PRO A 182 4.11 -9.96 -9.71
C PRO A 182 5.50 -10.47 -9.33
N GLN A 183 5.90 -11.62 -9.84
CA GLN A 183 7.24 -12.17 -9.62
C GLN A 183 8.32 -11.20 -10.08
N ALA A 184 9.51 -11.27 -9.47
CA ALA A 184 10.58 -10.28 -9.67
C ALA A 184 11.06 -10.17 -11.13
N ASP A 185 11.09 -11.28 -11.86
CA ASP A 185 11.42 -11.34 -13.29
C ASP A 185 10.35 -10.66 -14.16
N ILE A 186 9.06 -10.90 -13.84
CA ILE A 186 7.92 -10.26 -14.53
C ILE A 186 7.92 -8.76 -14.27
N LEU A 187 8.19 -8.32 -13.03
CA LEU A 187 8.32 -6.89 -12.70
C LEU A 187 9.49 -6.26 -13.45
N SER A 188 10.64 -6.92 -13.47
CA SER A 188 11.82 -6.42 -14.20
C SER A 188 11.55 -6.28 -15.69
N ASP A 189 10.85 -7.24 -16.31
CA ASP A 189 10.46 -7.16 -17.70
C ASP A 189 9.48 -6.01 -17.97
N ALA A 190 8.43 -5.89 -17.14
CA ALA A 190 7.44 -4.83 -17.29
C ALA A 190 8.08 -3.44 -17.17
N ILE A 191 8.96 -3.23 -16.17
CA ILE A 191 9.61 -1.93 -15.96
C ILE A 191 10.58 -1.61 -17.12
N ARG A 192 11.31 -2.60 -17.67
CA ARG A 192 12.14 -2.39 -18.87
C ARG A 192 11.31 -1.99 -20.09
N ARG A 193 10.16 -2.64 -20.31
CA ARG A 193 9.23 -2.25 -21.41
C ARG A 193 8.68 -0.84 -21.20
N MET A 194 8.36 -0.46 -19.97
CA MET A 194 7.98 0.91 -19.62
C MET A 194 9.12 1.89 -19.91
N GLY A 195 10.36 1.55 -19.57
CA GLY A 195 11.54 2.36 -19.91
C GLY A 195 11.68 2.58 -21.42
N THR A 196 11.60 1.50 -22.20
CA THR A 196 11.64 1.59 -23.67
C THR A 196 10.51 2.45 -24.25
N PHE A 197 9.31 2.37 -23.69
CA PHE A 197 8.20 3.26 -24.05
C PHE A 197 8.52 4.72 -23.76
N LEU A 198 9.07 5.01 -22.57
CA LEU A 198 9.40 6.36 -22.13
C LEU A 198 10.53 7.00 -22.95
N ASP A 199 11.47 6.23 -23.49
CA ASP A 199 12.59 6.76 -24.30
C ASP A 199 12.13 7.61 -25.49
N GLY A 200 10.98 7.29 -26.07
CA GLY A 200 10.41 8.01 -27.21
C GLY A 200 9.11 8.77 -26.91
N TYR A 201 8.63 8.69 -25.67
CA TYR A 201 7.30 9.20 -25.33
C TYR A 201 7.26 10.71 -25.12
N LYS A 202 6.26 11.32 -25.73
CA LYS A 202 5.79 12.69 -25.47
C LYS A 202 4.27 12.66 -25.47
N GLN A 203 3.65 13.07 -24.39
CA GLN A 203 2.19 13.19 -24.37
C GLN A 203 1.72 14.26 -25.37
N LYS A 204 0.70 13.92 -26.16
CA LYS A 204 0.12 14.79 -27.20
C LYS A 204 -0.94 15.72 -26.63
#